data_54f1fb94bdff28b9afe275fdcfd11ac8
#
_entry.id   54f1fb94bdff28b9afe275fdcfd11ac8
#
_cell.length_a   1.000
_cell.length_b   1.000
_cell.length_c   1.000
_cell.angle_alpha   90.00
_cell.angle_beta   90.00
_cell.angle_gamma   90.00
#
_symmetry.space_group_name_H-M   'P 1'
#
loop_
_entity.id
_entity.type
_entity.pdbx_description
1 polymer ?
#
loop_
_entity_poly.entity_id
_entity_poly.type
_entity_poly.pdbx_seq_one_letter_code
_entity_poly.pdbx_strand_id
1 'polypeptide(L)'
;MVKYANVFFVHGIQQLGGVETYLWEIAKKYHEYDIVVAYQEADAKQLSRLRKLVKCIKASKPIYCKRCFHAYEFDMNLVIADEYIQVIHANYEIQGLPPNVSPKITKYVAVSKWVGEAYERLLKDRGIDKKVEVAYNPISVDKPNKILKLISPTRLSKEKGKDRMIKLAEKLVEKNIPFIWLVFTDADIPNIPGFIKMPVDIDVRDWIAEADYLVQLSDTEGYCYAVMEAWLLGTMTITTPVESFYEQGLVDGENGYIIGFDMPNLDEFVDKIYKGVHKAKYTPKNDGYEDLIIKEPSTYSIDDYIEVKATHNFYDTIRDTWVMNEKPFVIEKTELELYKSKFGVVECK
;
A
#
# COMPACT_ATOMS: atom_id res chain seq x y z
N MET A 1 17.58 -36.45 28.87
CA MET A 1 16.77 -35.21 28.92
C MET A 1 17.52 -34.15 28.11
N VAL A 2 16.87 -33.54 27.11
CA VAL A 2 17.52 -32.49 26.30
C VAL A 2 17.56 -31.21 27.10
N LYS A 3 18.75 -30.61 27.25
CA LYS A 3 18.96 -29.34 27.92
C LYS A 3 19.47 -28.32 26.92
N TYR A 4 18.65 -27.32 26.60
CA TYR A 4 19.00 -26.24 25.66
C TYR A 4 19.98 -25.24 26.27
N ALA A 5 20.76 -24.54 25.46
CA ALA A 5 21.63 -23.49 25.95
C ALA A 5 20.81 -22.24 26.31
N ASN A 6 20.02 -21.72 25.41
CA ASN A 6 19.26 -20.50 25.60
C ASN A 6 17.79 -20.71 25.21
N VAL A 7 16.87 -20.39 26.11
CA VAL A 7 15.43 -20.43 25.88
C VAL A 7 14.87 -19.03 26.06
N PHE A 8 14.21 -18.49 25.06
CA PHE A 8 13.42 -17.27 25.12
C PHE A 8 11.96 -17.66 25.31
N PHE A 9 11.45 -17.41 26.52
CA PHE A 9 10.09 -17.79 26.88
C PHE A 9 9.13 -16.62 26.85
N VAL A 10 8.00 -16.83 26.22
CA VAL A 10 6.86 -15.91 26.17
C VAL A 10 5.56 -16.68 26.35
N HIS A 11 4.56 -16.11 27.04
CA HIS A 11 3.23 -16.72 27.12
C HIS A 11 2.55 -16.73 25.76
N GLY A 12 2.51 -15.58 25.10
CA GLY A 12 1.86 -15.42 23.80
C GLY A 12 2.77 -14.75 22.77
N ILE A 13 2.73 -15.24 21.53
CA ILE A 13 3.27 -14.58 20.36
C ILE A 13 2.08 -14.01 19.59
N GLN A 14 1.88 -12.69 19.68
CA GLN A 14 0.76 -12.01 19.04
C GLN A 14 1.01 -11.78 17.55
N GLN A 15 -0.01 -11.34 16.82
CA GLN A 15 0.13 -11.01 15.41
C GLN A 15 1.04 -9.78 15.18
N LEU A 16 0.93 -8.77 16.06
CA LEU A 16 1.71 -7.53 16.03
C LEU A 16 2.14 -7.15 17.45
N GLY A 17 3.39 -6.75 17.61
CA GLY A 17 3.89 -6.25 18.88
C GLY A 17 5.40 -6.06 18.90
N GLY A 18 5.88 -5.32 19.91
CA GLY A 18 7.32 -5.07 20.11
C GLY A 18 8.09 -6.31 20.53
N VAL A 19 7.47 -7.20 21.33
CA VAL A 19 8.10 -8.45 21.78
C VAL A 19 8.26 -9.44 20.64
N GLU A 20 7.31 -9.51 19.73
CA GLU A 20 7.39 -10.32 18.50
C GLU A 20 8.53 -9.85 17.61
N THR A 21 8.69 -8.53 17.47
CA THR A 21 9.82 -7.93 16.74
C THR A 21 11.14 -8.22 17.46
N TYR A 22 11.19 -8.08 18.78
CA TYR A 22 12.36 -8.43 19.58
C TYR A 22 12.78 -9.91 19.39
N LEU A 23 11.84 -10.85 19.50
CA LEU A 23 12.11 -12.27 19.27
C LEU A 23 12.64 -12.55 17.87
N TRP A 24 12.08 -11.87 16.87
CA TRP A 24 12.53 -11.98 15.49
C TRP A 24 13.95 -11.46 15.30
N GLU A 25 14.28 -10.28 15.87
CA GLU A 25 15.60 -9.68 15.73
C GLU A 25 16.66 -10.47 16.52
N ILE A 26 16.30 -11.02 17.68
CA ILE A 26 17.16 -11.96 18.43
C ILE A 26 17.42 -13.21 17.57
N ALA A 27 16.37 -13.80 17.00
CA ALA A 27 16.51 -14.98 16.15
C ALA A 27 17.38 -14.69 14.94
N LYS A 28 17.16 -13.56 14.23
CA LYS A 28 17.98 -13.15 13.07
C LYS A 28 19.45 -13.00 13.43
N LYS A 29 19.75 -12.33 14.54
CA LYS A 29 21.12 -12.00 14.92
C LYS A 29 21.89 -13.18 15.48
N TYR A 30 21.20 -14.11 16.17
CA TYR A 30 21.84 -15.15 16.97
C TYR A 30 21.41 -16.57 16.58
N HIS A 31 20.84 -16.79 15.37
CA HIS A 31 20.37 -18.12 14.91
C HIS A 31 21.45 -19.18 14.83
N GLU A 32 22.72 -18.78 14.74
CA GLU A 32 23.87 -19.69 14.74
C GLU A 32 24.15 -20.31 16.12
N TYR A 33 23.55 -19.74 17.18
CA TYR A 33 23.68 -20.28 18.53
C TYR A 33 22.49 -21.18 18.85
N ASP A 34 22.61 -21.99 19.90
CA ASP A 34 21.51 -22.85 20.39
C ASP A 34 20.44 -21.97 21.07
N ILE A 35 19.55 -21.39 20.27
CA ILE A 35 18.41 -20.59 20.68
C ILE A 35 17.12 -21.35 20.42
N VAL A 36 16.25 -21.35 21.43
CA VAL A 36 14.90 -21.90 21.35
C VAL A 36 13.92 -20.82 21.80
N VAL A 37 12.86 -20.61 21.02
CA VAL A 37 11.70 -19.81 21.45
C VAL A 37 10.64 -20.75 22.00
N ALA A 38 10.34 -20.62 23.29
CA ALA A 38 9.31 -21.38 23.97
C ALA A 38 8.06 -20.49 24.18
N TYR A 39 6.87 -21.01 23.91
CA TYR A 39 5.61 -20.27 23.95
C TYR A 39 4.46 -21.17 24.39
N GLN A 40 3.39 -20.56 24.91
CA GLN A 40 2.13 -21.27 25.22
C GLN A 40 1.14 -21.12 24.09
N GLU A 41 0.95 -19.91 23.57
CA GLU A 41 0.08 -19.58 22.45
C GLU A 41 0.86 -18.80 21.41
N ALA A 42 0.48 -18.91 20.11
CA ALA A 42 1.16 -18.19 19.05
C ALA A 42 0.26 -17.95 17.85
N ASP A 43 0.39 -16.77 17.25
CA ASP A 43 -0.08 -16.49 15.90
C ASP A 43 0.65 -17.36 14.87
N ALA A 44 -0.09 -17.94 13.95
CA ALA A 44 0.44 -18.90 12.99
C ALA A 44 1.48 -18.29 12.03
N LYS A 45 1.31 -17.02 11.61
CA LYS A 45 2.22 -16.32 10.70
C LYS A 45 3.54 -15.99 11.40
N GLN A 46 3.48 -15.45 12.62
CA GLN A 46 4.67 -15.14 13.42
C GLN A 46 5.45 -16.41 13.76
N LEU A 47 4.75 -17.46 14.15
CA LEU A 47 5.38 -18.76 14.44
C LEU A 47 6.06 -19.35 13.21
N SER A 48 5.38 -19.31 12.05
CA SER A 48 5.97 -19.77 10.77
C SER A 48 7.23 -18.98 10.40
N ARG A 49 7.22 -17.66 10.65
CA ARG A 49 8.37 -16.78 10.43
C ARG A 49 9.55 -17.16 11.32
N LEU A 50 9.35 -17.28 12.64
CA LEU A 50 10.37 -17.63 13.60
C LEU A 50 10.99 -19.01 13.35
N ARG A 51 10.17 -20.00 12.97
CA ARG A 51 10.62 -21.38 12.65
C ARG A 51 11.59 -21.49 11.49
N LYS A 52 11.68 -20.46 10.65
CA LYS A 52 12.69 -20.40 9.58
C LYS A 52 14.10 -20.14 10.09
N LEU A 53 14.22 -19.59 11.30
CA LEU A 53 15.50 -19.18 11.89
C LEU A 53 15.89 -20.01 13.10
N VAL A 54 14.95 -20.31 13.97
CA VAL A 54 15.21 -20.96 15.26
C VAL A 54 14.15 -22.01 15.59
N LYS A 55 14.50 -22.92 16.50
CA LYS A 55 13.57 -23.90 17.02
C LYS A 55 12.50 -23.22 17.89
N CYS A 56 11.22 -23.54 17.63
CA CYS A 56 10.09 -23.03 18.40
C CYS A 56 9.35 -24.20 19.06
N ILE A 57 9.13 -24.15 20.37
CA ILE A 57 8.53 -25.23 21.16
C ILE A 57 7.31 -24.70 21.92
N LYS A 58 6.17 -25.39 21.76
CA LYS A 58 5.01 -25.13 22.61
C LYS A 58 5.28 -25.70 24.03
N ALA A 59 5.26 -24.82 25.03
CA ALA A 59 5.56 -25.17 26.43
C ALA A 59 4.35 -25.83 27.08
N SER A 60 4.09 -27.09 26.77
CA SER A 60 3.05 -27.93 27.41
C SER A 60 3.62 -28.88 28.46
N LYS A 61 4.94 -29.01 28.56
CA LYS A 61 5.70 -29.78 29.52
C LYS A 61 6.97 -29.02 29.91
N PRO A 62 7.59 -29.31 31.07
CA PRO A 62 8.80 -28.64 31.50
C PRO A 62 9.93 -28.70 30.46
N ILE A 63 10.47 -27.54 30.09
CA ILE A 63 11.61 -27.35 29.18
C ILE A 63 12.85 -27.06 30.06
N TYR A 64 13.94 -27.76 29.82
CA TYR A 64 15.18 -27.61 30.57
C TYR A 64 16.22 -26.82 29.77
N CYS A 65 16.84 -25.81 30.39
CA CYS A 65 17.87 -25.01 29.73
C CYS A 65 18.97 -24.55 30.71
N LYS A 66 20.07 -24.04 30.16
CA LYS A 66 21.09 -23.37 30.96
C LYS A 66 20.60 -21.96 31.31
N ARG A 67 20.10 -21.22 30.34
CA ARG A 67 19.67 -19.84 30.51
C ARG A 67 18.28 -19.62 29.93
N CYS A 68 17.38 -19.04 30.70
CA CYS A 68 16.06 -18.66 30.25
C CYS A 68 15.89 -17.14 30.28
N PHE A 69 15.46 -16.60 29.14
CA PHE A 69 15.06 -15.20 28.93
C PHE A 69 13.56 -15.10 28.97
N HIS A 70 13.00 -14.38 29.93
CA HIS A 70 11.57 -14.12 30.05
C HIS A 70 11.26 -12.70 29.56
N ALA A 71 10.35 -12.56 28.61
CA ALA A 71 10.03 -11.25 28.05
C ALA A 71 9.01 -10.45 28.89
N TYR A 72 8.15 -11.11 29.66
CA TYR A 72 7.14 -10.47 30.51
C TYR A 72 7.05 -11.19 31.85
N GLU A 73 6.18 -12.20 31.91
CA GLU A 73 6.01 -13.06 33.08
C GLU A 73 6.89 -14.29 32.95
N PHE A 74 7.31 -14.82 34.07
CA PHE A 74 8.05 -16.06 34.06
C PHE A 74 7.24 -17.18 34.71
N ASP A 75 7.35 -18.37 34.14
CA ASP A 75 6.81 -19.59 34.70
C ASP A 75 7.95 -20.59 34.90
N MET A 76 8.44 -20.66 36.13
CA MET A 76 9.54 -21.54 36.51
C MET A 76 9.12 -23.02 36.59
N ASN A 77 7.85 -23.34 36.44
CA ASN A 77 7.38 -24.71 36.33
C ASN A 77 7.42 -25.20 34.86
N LEU A 78 7.23 -24.29 33.92
CA LEU A 78 7.28 -24.60 32.49
C LEU A 78 8.71 -24.51 31.91
N VAL A 79 9.54 -23.61 32.44
CA VAL A 79 10.94 -23.53 32.04
C VAL A 79 11.84 -23.63 33.25
N ILE A 80 12.62 -24.71 33.34
CA ILE A 80 13.56 -25.00 34.40
C ILE A 80 14.97 -24.65 33.94
N ALA A 81 15.56 -23.60 34.50
CA ALA A 81 16.83 -23.07 34.07
C ALA A 81 17.85 -23.00 35.20
N ASP A 82 19.15 -23.01 34.86
CA ASP A 82 20.22 -22.70 35.82
C ASP A 82 20.27 -21.19 36.11
N GLU A 83 20.02 -20.36 35.06
CA GLU A 83 19.96 -18.90 35.16
C GLU A 83 18.65 -18.37 34.59
N TYR A 84 18.00 -17.47 35.31
CA TYR A 84 16.79 -16.79 34.86
C TYR A 84 17.09 -15.30 34.62
N ILE A 85 16.88 -14.85 33.39
CA ILE A 85 17.05 -13.47 32.99
C ILE A 85 15.66 -12.91 32.67
N GLN A 86 15.26 -11.86 33.35
CA GLN A 86 14.04 -11.15 33.00
C GLN A 86 14.37 -9.96 32.11
N VAL A 87 13.80 -9.93 30.91
CA VAL A 87 13.92 -8.85 29.95
C VAL A 87 12.72 -7.91 30.12
N ILE A 88 12.99 -6.64 30.38
CA ILE A 88 11.98 -5.64 30.72
C ILE A 88 11.77 -4.73 29.54
N HIS A 89 10.59 -4.86 28.90
CA HIS A 89 10.24 -4.16 27.67
C HIS A 89 9.47 -2.85 27.86
N ALA A 90 8.97 -2.57 29.07
CA ALA A 90 8.09 -1.43 29.30
C ALA A 90 8.36 -0.78 30.68
N ASN A 91 8.02 0.50 30.80
CA ASN A 91 8.02 1.19 32.09
C ASN A 91 6.71 0.92 32.82
N TYR A 92 6.79 0.05 33.82
CA TYR A 92 5.64 -0.40 34.61
C TYR A 92 5.05 0.67 35.54
N GLU A 93 5.81 1.67 35.89
CA GLU A 93 5.29 2.81 36.67
C GLU A 93 4.19 3.55 35.90
N ILE A 94 4.34 3.62 34.59
CA ILE A 94 3.34 4.27 33.70
C ILE A 94 2.20 3.32 33.35
N GLN A 95 2.50 2.05 33.13
CA GLN A 95 1.47 1.05 32.75
C GLN A 95 0.56 0.66 33.92
N GLY A 96 0.97 0.96 35.18
CA GLY A 96 0.20 0.63 36.38
C GLY A 96 0.06 -0.87 36.69
N LEU A 97 0.79 -1.72 35.97
CA LEU A 97 0.80 -3.17 36.15
C LEU A 97 2.18 -3.58 36.68
N PRO A 98 2.36 -3.77 38.03
CA PRO A 98 3.64 -4.22 38.54
C PRO A 98 3.94 -5.64 38.06
N PRO A 99 5.09 -5.84 37.40
CA PRO A 99 5.47 -7.17 36.96
C PRO A 99 5.75 -8.08 38.19
N ASN A 100 5.65 -9.37 37.94
CA ASN A 100 6.12 -10.33 38.93
C ASN A 100 7.63 -10.22 39.09
N VAL A 101 8.07 -9.98 40.32
CA VAL A 101 9.49 -10.01 40.69
C VAL A 101 9.76 -11.24 41.54
N SER A 102 10.92 -11.85 41.38
CA SER A 102 11.30 -13.02 42.16
C SER A 102 12.78 -12.97 42.55
N PRO A 103 13.13 -13.33 43.80
CA PRO A 103 14.55 -13.46 44.21
C PRO A 103 15.29 -14.53 43.38
N LYS A 104 14.57 -15.46 42.76
CA LYS A 104 15.14 -16.49 41.86
C LYS A 104 15.59 -15.95 40.53
N ILE A 105 15.12 -14.78 40.09
CA ILE A 105 15.64 -14.14 38.86
C ILE A 105 17.10 -13.79 39.09
N THR A 106 17.96 -14.37 38.27
CA THR A 106 19.42 -14.22 38.37
C THR A 106 19.85 -12.82 37.93
N LYS A 107 19.22 -12.31 36.88
CA LYS A 107 19.59 -11.05 36.23
C LYS A 107 18.35 -10.34 35.69
N TYR A 108 18.30 -9.02 35.85
CA TYR A 108 17.30 -8.15 35.25
C TYR A 108 17.96 -7.33 34.14
N VAL A 109 17.35 -7.32 32.95
CA VAL A 109 17.85 -6.61 31.76
C VAL A 109 16.74 -5.73 31.18
N ALA A 110 16.96 -4.43 31.14
CA ALA A 110 16.02 -3.48 30.57
C ALA A 110 16.43 -3.09 29.15
N VAL A 111 15.44 -2.85 28.30
CA VAL A 111 15.67 -2.43 26.90
C VAL A 111 16.10 -0.96 26.76
N SER A 112 16.07 -0.19 27.85
CA SER A 112 16.57 1.18 27.92
C SER A 112 16.92 1.60 29.31
N LYS A 113 17.73 2.66 29.48
CA LYS A 113 18.08 3.22 30.78
C LYS A 113 16.84 3.67 31.58
N TRP A 114 15.92 4.36 30.89
CA TRP A 114 14.70 4.86 31.52
C TRP A 114 13.81 3.74 32.08
N VAL A 115 13.68 2.64 31.35
CA VAL A 115 12.98 1.44 31.83
C VAL A 115 13.74 0.78 32.95
N GLY A 116 15.07 0.73 32.87
CA GLY A 116 15.94 0.14 33.89
C GLY A 116 15.84 0.87 35.24
N GLU A 117 15.92 2.18 35.24
CA GLU A 117 15.82 3.01 36.46
C GLU A 117 14.45 2.86 37.14
N ALA A 118 13.36 2.83 36.38
CA ALA A 118 12.03 2.56 36.93
C ALA A 118 11.95 1.17 37.56
N TYR A 119 12.55 0.17 36.94
CA TYR A 119 12.53 -1.19 37.46
C TYR A 119 13.44 -1.37 38.70
N GLU A 120 14.57 -0.68 38.75
CA GLU A 120 15.42 -0.65 39.97
C GLU A 120 14.67 -0.08 41.19
N ARG A 121 13.89 0.99 41.00
CA ARG A 121 13.02 1.51 42.09
C ARG A 121 12.03 0.45 42.52
N LEU A 122 11.37 -0.23 41.61
CA LEU A 122 10.42 -1.33 41.90
C LEU A 122 11.10 -2.47 42.67
N LEU A 123 12.28 -2.92 42.26
CA LEU A 123 13.04 -3.98 42.95
C LEU A 123 13.37 -3.57 44.36
N LYS A 124 13.84 -2.34 44.58
CA LYS A 124 14.15 -1.78 45.90
C LYS A 124 12.92 -1.73 46.82
N ASP A 125 11.78 -1.29 46.29
CA ASP A 125 10.51 -1.25 47.01
C ASP A 125 10.02 -2.65 47.43
N ARG A 126 10.43 -3.69 46.67
CA ARG A 126 10.16 -5.09 47.00
C ARG A 126 11.25 -5.78 47.83
N GLY A 127 12.23 -5.02 48.29
CA GLY A 127 13.35 -5.55 49.12
C GLY A 127 14.34 -6.42 48.33
N ILE A 128 14.40 -6.28 47.01
CA ILE A 128 15.33 -6.99 46.13
C ILE A 128 16.48 -6.06 45.76
N ASP A 129 17.66 -6.31 46.37
CA ASP A 129 18.87 -5.55 46.08
C ASP A 129 19.59 -6.12 44.84
N LYS A 130 19.08 -5.77 43.65
CA LYS A 130 19.69 -6.13 42.35
C LYS A 130 19.70 -4.93 41.41
N LYS A 131 20.81 -4.79 40.70
CA LYS A 131 20.90 -3.81 39.58
C LYS A 131 20.21 -4.31 38.36
N VAL A 132 19.68 -3.38 37.56
CA VAL A 132 19.14 -3.66 36.26
C VAL A 132 20.19 -3.30 35.21
N GLU A 133 20.62 -4.29 34.44
CA GLU A 133 21.51 -4.06 33.31
C GLU A 133 20.70 -3.47 32.14
N VAL A 134 21.35 -2.69 31.26
CA VAL A 134 20.72 -2.17 30.06
C VAL A 134 21.28 -2.88 28.84
N ALA A 135 20.40 -3.52 28.07
CA ALA A 135 20.72 -4.09 26.77
C ALA A 135 19.66 -3.65 25.75
N TYR A 136 20.05 -2.78 24.84
CA TYR A 136 19.15 -2.33 23.79
C TYR A 136 18.74 -3.50 22.88
N ASN A 137 17.48 -3.51 22.44
CA ASN A 137 17.01 -4.52 21.52
C ASN A 137 17.83 -4.49 20.22
N PRO A 138 18.23 -5.65 19.69
CA PRO A 138 18.83 -5.68 18.38
C PRO A 138 17.80 -5.23 17.34
N ILE A 139 18.29 -4.53 16.33
CA ILE A 139 17.46 -4.11 15.20
C ILE A 139 18.28 -4.24 13.92
N SER A 140 17.66 -4.77 12.90
CA SER A 140 18.21 -4.82 11.56
C SER A 140 17.13 -4.43 10.56
N VAL A 141 17.52 -3.67 9.55
CA VAL A 141 16.62 -3.28 8.46
C VAL A 141 17.17 -3.88 7.18
N ASP A 142 16.48 -4.88 6.66
CA ASP A 142 16.74 -5.34 5.32
C ASP A 142 16.35 -4.23 4.34
N LYS A 143 17.03 -4.12 3.20
CA LYS A 143 16.58 -3.19 2.16
C LYS A 143 15.10 -3.47 1.86
N PRO A 144 14.22 -2.50 2.05
CA PRO A 144 12.81 -2.72 1.75
C PRO A 144 12.65 -3.05 0.27
N ASN A 145 11.79 -3.99 -0.05
CA ASN A 145 11.38 -4.20 -1.41
C ASN A 145 10.72 -2.90 -1.92
N LYS A 146 11.06 -2.50 -3.13
CA LYS A 146 10.39 -1.38 -3.78
C LYS A 146 8.89 -1.71 -3.90
N ILE A 147 8.03 -0.79 -3.49
CA ILE A 147 6.60 -0.86 -3.76
C ILE A 147 6.36 -0.29 -5.15
N LEU A 148 5.84 -1.09 -6.06
CA LEU A 148 5.49 -0.66 -7.42
C LEU A 148 4.23 0.20 -7.38
N LYS A 149 4.29 1.42 -7.87
CA LYS A 149 3.17 2.37 -7.89
C LYS A 149 2.56 2.42 -9.30
N LEU A 150 1.32 1.99 -9.41
CA LEU A 150 0.58 1.94 -10.67
C LEU A 150 -0.64 2.86 -10.59
N ILE A 151 -1.02 3.44 -11.72
CA ILE A 151 -2.23 4.26 -11.83
C ILE A 151 -2.99 3.96 -13.12
N SER A 152 -4.31 4.00 -13.05
CA SER A 152 -5.20 3.89 -14.21
C SER A 152 -6.39 4.83 -14.06
N PRO A 153 -6.37 6.03 -14.64
CA PRO A 153 -7.55 6.87 -14.77
C PRO A 153 -8.37 6.40 -15.97
N THR A 154 -9.33 5.49 -15.76
CA THR A 154 -10.06 4.85 -16.86
C THR A 154 -11.46 4.42 -16.45
N ARG A 155 -12.40 4.43 -17.40
CA ARG A 155 -13.76 3.90 -17.20
C ARG A 155 -13.82 2.42 -16.84
N LEU A 156 -12.72 1.72 -16.95
CA LEU A 156 -12.55 0.29 -16.63
C LEU A 156 -13.62 -0.60 -17.32
N SER A 157 -13.96 -0.31 -18.55
CA SER A 157 -14.80 -1.16 -19.40
C SER A 157 -13.97 -2.32 -19.97
N LYS A 158 -14.64 -3.31 -20.57
CA LYS A 158 -13.96 -4.42 -21.25
C LYS A 158 -13.02 -3.92 -22.35
N GLU A 159 -13.48 -2.98 -23.16
CA GLU A 159 -12.69 -2.31 -24.21
C GLU A 159 -11.46 -1.59 -23.66
N LYS A 160 -11.55 -1.03 -22.44
CA LYS A 160 -10.41 -0.38 -21.76
C LYS A 160 -9.50 -1.37 -21.05
N GLY A 161 -9.69 -2.67 -21.26
CA GLY A 161 -8.80 -3.71 -20.79
C GLY A 161 -9.02 -4.15 -19.33
N LYS A 162 -10.25 -4.03 -18.81
CA LYS A 162 -10.58 -4.45 -17.44
C LYS A 162 -10.03 -5.84 -17.11
N ASP A 163 -10.29 -6.84 -17.96
CA ASP A 163 -9.90 -8.22 -17.70
C ASP A 163 -8.36 -8.38 -17.67
N ARG A 164 -7.66 -7.63 -18.54
CA ARG A 164 -6.18 -7.61 -18.59
C ARG A 164 -5.58 -6.93 -17.35
N MET A 165 -6.18 -5.84 -16.89
CA MET A 165 -5.73 -5.16 -15.66
C MET A 165 -5.90 -6.07 -14.44
N ILE A 166 -7.04 -6.75 -14.32
CA ILE A 166 -7.29 -7.74 -13.27
C ILE A 166 -6.24 -8.85 -13.32
N LYS A 167 -6.02 -9.45 -14.50
CA LYS A 167 -5.03 -10.51 -14.69
C LYS A 167 -3.60 -10.08 -14.32
N LEU A 168 -3.23 -8.84 -14.64
CA LEU A 168 -1.92 -8.27 -14.25
C LEU A 168 -1.83 -8.09 -12.74
N ALA A 169 -2.89 -7.57 -12.08
CA ALA A 169 -2.93 -7.40 -10.64
C ALA A 169 -2.83 -8.74 -9.89
N GLU A 170 -3.57 -9.76 -10.34
CA GLU A 170 -3.50 -11.11 -9.79
C GLU A 170 -2.09 -11.71 -9.92
N LYS A 171 -1.43 -11.49 -11.06
CA LYS A 171 -0.06 -11.97 -11.29
C LYS A 171 0.95 -11.27 -10.37
N LEU A 172 0.79 -9.97 -10.12
CA LEU A 172 1.63 -9.25 -9.14
C LEU A 172 1.49 -9.85 -7.73
N VAL A 173 0.26 -10.20 -7.32
CA VAL A 173 0.01 -10.88 -6.03
C VAL A 173 0.65 -12.27 -6.00
N GLU A 174 0.45 -13.08 -7.04
CA GLU A 174 1.01 -14.43 -7.16
C GLU A 174 2.53 -14.42 -7.02
N LYS A 175 3.20 -13.45 -7.64
CA LYS A 175 4.66 -13.28 -7.57
C LYS A 175 5.14 -12.60 -6.29
N ASN A 176 4.25 -12.28 -5.34
CA ASN A 176 4.58 -11.54 -4.11
C ASN A 176 5.30 -10.22 -4.38
N ILE A 177 5.01 -9.55 -5.49
CA ILE A 177 5.51 -8.20 -5.77
C ILE A 177 4.66 -7.20 -5.01
N PRO A 178 5.25 -6.40 -4.10
CA PRO A 178 4.50 -5.38 -3.39
C PRO A 178 4.12 -4.25 -4.36
N PHE A 179 2.84 -3.93 -4.45
CA PHE A 179 2.35 -2.87 -5.31
C PHE A 179 1.17 -2.11 -4.69
N ILE A 180 0.98 -0.88 -5.16
CA ILE A 180 -0.22 -0.08 -4.98
C ILE A 180 -0.65 0.35 -6.38
N TRP A 181 -1.85 -0.05 -6.80
CA TRP A 181 -2.44 0.32 -8.07
C TRP A 181 -3.73 1.10 -7.84
N LEU A 182 -3.69 2.39 -8.09
CA LEU A 182 -4.82 3.29 -7.96
C LEU A 182 -5.63 3.32 -9.27
N VAL A 183 -6.89 2.91 -9.20
CA VAL A 183 -7.80 2.88 -10.37
C VAL A 183 -8.90 3.91 -10.15
N PHE A 184 -8.80 5.03 -10.86
CA PHE A 184 -9.79 6.11 -10.83
C PHE A 184 -10.96 5.75 -11.76
N THR A 185 -12.03 5.23 -11.17
CA THR A 185 -13.17 4.68 -11.92
C THR A 185 -14.44 4.64 -11.08
N ASP A 186 -15.59 4.75 -11.71
CA ASP A 186 -16.90 4.48 -11.12
C ASP A 186 -17.30 2.99 -11.19
N ALA A 187 -16.63 2.21 -12.05
CA ALA A 187 -16.87 0.78 -12.20
C ALA A 187 -16.50 -0.02 -10.93
N ASP A 188 -17.13 -1.17 -10.76
CA ASP A 188 -16.74 -2.10 -9.70
C ASP A 188 -15.46 -2.84 -10.06
N ILE A 189 -14.57 -2.97 -9.06
CA ILE A 189 -13.32 -3.70 -9.15
C ILE A 189 -13.31 -4.91 -8.20
N PRO A 190 -12.58 -5.99 -8.53
CA PRO A 190 -12.42 -7.11 -7.61
C PRO A 190 -11.56 -6.73 -6.40
N ASN A 191 -11.77 -7.44 -5.29
CA ASN A 191 -10.97 -7.27 -4.09
C ASN A 191 -9.62 -8.01 -4.23
N ILE A 192 -8.65 -7.36 -4.85
CA ILE A 192 -7.25 -7.85 -4.99
C ILE A 192 -6.36 -6.98 -4.11
N PRO A 193 -5.50 -7.58 -3.24
CA PRO A 193 -4.57 -6.81 -2.41
C PRO A 193 -3.70 -5.87 -3.23
N GLY A 194 -3.72 -4.57 -2.91
CA GLY A 194 -2.96 -3.54 -3.63
C GLY A 194 -3.67 -2.93 -4.85
N PHE A 195 -4.80 -3.48 -5.32
CA PHE A 195 -5.61 -2.94 -6.41
C PHE A 195 -6.77 -2.13 -5.82
N ILE A 196 -6.69 -0.80 -5.89
CA ILE A 196 -7.49 0.13 -5.08
C ILE A 196 -8.37 1.00 -5.97
N LYS A 197 -9.69 0.93 -5.75
CA LYS A 197 -10.63 1.85 -6.39
C LYS A 197 -10.52 3.24 -5.79
N MET A 198 -10.36 4.23 -6.65
CA MET A 198 -10.36 5.64 -6.32
C MET A 198 -11.60 6.31 -6.93
N PRO A 199 -12.15 7.36 -6.30
CA PRO A 199 -13.20 8.17 -6.91
C PRO A 199 -12.75 8.73 -8.26
N VAL A 200 -13.68 8.90 -9.20
CA VAL A 200 -13.37 9.60 -10.46
C VAL A 200 -12.99 11.03 -10.15
N ASP A 201 -11.85 11.45 -10.67
CA ASP A 201 -11.35 12.82 -10.56
C ASP A 201 -11.02 13.34 -11.96
N ILE A 202 -11.23 14.62 -12.18
CA ILE A 202 -10.92 15.31 -13.45
C ILE A 202 -9.47 15.74 -13.52
N ASP A 203 -8.78 15.85 -12.39
CA ASP A 203 -7.36 16.21 -12.33
C ASP A 203 -6.56 15.17 -11.53
N VAL A 204 -6.02 14.20 -12.24
CA VAL A 204 -5.22 13.10 -11.68
C VAL A 204 -3.72 13.25 -11.98
N ARG A 205 -3.29 14.39 -12.49
CA ARG A 205 -1.91 14.60 -12.98
C ARG A 205 -0.87 14.44 -11.88
N ASP A 206 -1.14 14.94 -10.69
CA ASP A 206 -0.23 14.80 -9.54
C ASP A 206 -0.05 13.32 -9.17
N TRP A 207 -1.12 12.52 -9.24
CA TRP A 207 -1.06 11.08 -9.02
C TRP A 207 -0.28 10.36 -10.11
N ILE A 208 -0.45 10.79 -11.39
CA ILE A 208 0.30 10.23 -12.52
C ILE A 208 1.80 10.52 -12.35
N ALA A 209 2.17 11.75 -11.96
CA ALA A 209 3.57 12.16 -11.78
C ALA A 209 4.31 11.34 -10.69
N GLU A 210 3.59 10.89 -9.65
CA GLU A 210 4.12 10.11 -8.53
C GLU A 210 4.10 8.59 -8.78
N ALA A 211 3.44 8.13 -9.85
CA ALA A 211 3.41 6.73 -10.21
C ALA A 211 4.70 6.26 -10.91
N ASP A 212 5.00 4.97 -10.80
CA ASP A 212 6.03 4.33 -11.60
C ASP A 212 5.53 4.08 -13.04
N TYR A 213 4.23 3.71 -13.15
CA TYR A 213 3.58 3.46 -14.44
C TYR A 213 2.13 3.91 -14.45
N LEU A 214 1.73 4.52 -15.55
CA LEU A 214 0.33 4.58 -15.95
C LEU A 214 0.00 3.31 -16.75
N VAL A 215 -1.07 2.61 -16.39
CA VAL A 215 -1.48 1.36 -17.04
C VAL A 215 -2.74 1.58 -17.88
N GLN A 216 -2.63 1.36 -19.19
CA GLN A 216 -3.72 1.50 -20.17
C GLN A 216 -3.69 0.31 -21.13
N LEU A 217 -4.50 -0.73 -20.84
CA LEU A 217 -4.51 -1.99 -21.57
C LEU A 217 -5.71 -2.09 -22.52
N SER A 218 -6.03 -1.02 -23.23
CA SER A 218 -7.18 -0.90 -24.13
C SER A 218 -7.08 -1.80 -25.37
N ASP A 219 -8.24 -2.16 -25.93
CA ASP A 219 -8.32 -2.80 -27.24
C ASP A 219 -8.06 -1.80 -28.37
N THR A 220 -8.49 -0.55 -28.15
CA THR A 220 -8.36 0.54 -29.13
C THR A 220 -8.35 1.90 -28.42
N GLU A 221 -7.68 2.86 -29.00
CA GLU A 221 -7.65 4.26 -28.57
C GLU A 221 -7.50 5.15 -29.81
N GLY A 222 -8.15 6.33 -29.76
CA GLY A 222 -7.91 7.37 -30.76
C GLY A 222 -6.64 8.17 -30.46
N TYR A 223 -6.56 8.75 -29.23
CA TYR A 223 -5.41 9.56 -28.81
C TYR A 223 -4.93 9.26 -27.40
N CYS A 224 -5.79 8.91 -26.47
CA CYS A 224 -5.54 8.61 -25.06
C CYS A 224 -4.73 9.68 -24.30
N TYR A 225 -5.39 10.77 -23.90
CA TYR A 225 -4.76 11.86 -23.15
C TYR A 225 -3.99 11.40 -21.91
N ALA A 226 -4.50 10.44 -21.15
CA ALA A 226 -3.83 9.94 -19.94
C ALA A 226 -2.42 9.39 -20.22
N VAL A 227 -2.23 8.69 -21.36
CA VAL A 227 -0.92 8.19 -21.79
C VAL A 227 0.01 9.35 -22.16
N MET A 228 -0.52 10.33 -22.89
CA MET A 228 0.26 11.53 -23.28
C MET A 228 0.67 12.36 -22.04
N GLU A 229 -0.25 12.54 -21.11
CA GLU A 229 0.03 13.21 -19.82
C GLU A 229 1.10 12.48 -19.03
N ALA A 230 1.03 11.15 -18.96
CA ALA A 230 2.05 10.35 -18.28
C ALA A 230 3.45 10.59 -18.88
N TRP A 231 3.59 10.53 -20.20
CA TRP A 231 4.89 10.76 -20.85
C TRP A 231 5.42 12.18 -20.63
N LEU A 232 4.55 13.19 -20.71
CA LEU A 232 4.93 14.58 -20.45
C LEU A 232 5.38 14.80 -18.99
N LEU A 233 4.79 14.07 -18.04
CA LEU A 233 5.19 14.07 -16.63
C LEU A 233 6.41 13.19 -16.34
N GLY A 234 6.93 12.48 -17.35
CA GLY A 234 8.05 11.56 -17.20
C GLY A 234 7.66 10.23 -16.56
N THR A 235 6.38 9.89 -16.53
CA THR A 235 5.87 8.61 -16.04
C THR A 235 5.84 7.59 -17.17
N MET A 236 6.42 6.42 -16.93
CA MET A 236 6.38 5.30 -17.87
C MET A 236 4.93 4.78 -18.05
N THR A 237 4.67 4.12 -19.15
CA THR A 237 3.35 3.50 -19.37
C THR A 237 3.45 1.98 -19.52
N ILE A 238 2.37 1.28 -19.22
CA ILE A 238 2.16 -0.13 -19.58
C ILE A 238 0.94 -0.15 -20.50
N THR A 239 1.15 -0.54 -21.76
CA THR A 239 0.11 -0.47 -22.79
C THR A 239 0.00 -1.77 -23.57
N THR A 240 -1.13 -1.96 -24.22
CA THR A 240 -1.33 -2.89 -25.32
C THR A 240 -0.78 -2.30 -26.64
N PRO A 241 -0.49 -3.10 -27.67
CA PRO A 241 0.05 -2.61 -28.93
C PRO A 241 -1.03 -1.95 -29.82
N VAL A 242 -1.61 -0.84 -29.32
CA VAL A 242 -2.57 -0.03 -30.06
C VAL A 242 -1.82 0.91 -31.00
N GLU A 243 -2.22 0.96 -32.27
CA GLU A 243 -1.54 1.69 -33.34
C GLU A 243 -1.37 3.19 -33.03
N SER A 244 -2.40 3.82 -32.46
CA SER A 244 -2.33 5.25 -32.10
C SER A 244 -1.23 5.58 -31.09
N PHE A 245 -0.85 4.64 -30.21
CA PHE A 245 0.27 4.86 -29.30
C PHE A 245 1.61 4.94 -30.04
N TYR A 246 1.82 4.07 -31.03
CA TYR A 246 3.02 4.13 -31.88
C TYR A 246 3.07 5.42 -32.71
N GLU A 247 1.92 5.83 -33.26
CA GLU A 247 1.80 7.11 -33.96
C GLU A 247 2.15 8.29 -33.05
N GLN A 248 1.79 8.22 -31.76
CA GLN A 248 2.10 9.24 -30.78
C GLN A 248 3.55 9.16 -30.24
N GLY A 249 4.29 8.11 -30.56
CA GLY A 249 5.71 7.99 -30.21
C GLY A 249 6.00 7.00 -29.08
N LEU A 250 5.15 5.99 -28.87
CA LEU A 250 5.47 4.88 -27.97
C LEU A 250 6.71 4.12 -28.44
N VAL A 251 7.70 3.99 -27.55
CA VAL A 251 8.90 3.20 -27.76
C VAL A 251 9.08 2.25 -26.58
N ASP A 252 9.04 0.92 -26.84
CA ASP A 252 9.17 -0.09 -25.79
C ASP A 252 10.51 0.04 -25.07
N GLY A 253 10.45 0.16 -23.74
CA GLY A 253 11.62 0.34 -22.87
C GLY A 253 12.11 1.77 -22.70
N GLU A 254 11.59 2.76 -23.44
CA GLU A 254 11.98 4.18 -23.32
C GLU A 254 10.91 5.01 -22.59
N ASN A 255 9.66 4.96 -23.04
CA ASN A 255 8.55 5.68 -22.43
C ASN A 255 7.37 4.77 -22.05
N GLY A 256 7.46 3.48 -22.35
CA GLY A 256 6.48 2.49 -21.92
C GLY A 256 6.98 1.06 -22.10
N TYR A 257 6.22 0.13 -21.55
CA TYR A 257 6.35 -1.30 -21.82
C TYR A 257 5.07 -1.80 -22.50
N ILE A 258 5.25 -2.63 -23.51
CA ILE A 258 4.15 -3.13 -24.33
C ILE A 258 3.90 -4.59 -24.00
N ILE A 259 2.63 -4.93 -23.72
CA ILE A 259 2.19 -6.31 -23.57
C ILE A 259 1.12 -6.64 -24.60
N GLY A 260 1.24 -7.78 -25.27
CA GLY A 260 0.26 -8.24 -26.25
C GLY A 260 -1.15 -8.39 -25.67
N PHE A 261 -2.17 -8.29 -26.50
CA PHE A 261 -3.59 -8.38 -26.08
C PHE A 261 -3.92 -9.65 -25.30
N ASP A 262 -3.28 -10.77 -25.63
CA ASP A 262 -3.43 -12.06 -24.92
C ASP A 262 -2.53 -12.18 -23.70
N MET A 263 -1.74 -11.14 -23.40
CA MET A 263 -0.78 -11.08 -22.31
C MET A 263 0.21 -12.26 -22.29
N PRO A 264 0.94 -12.49 -23.38
CA PRO A 264 1.93 -13.57 -23.43
C PRO A 264 3.07 -13.29 -22.45
N ASN A 265 3.67 -14.35 -21.91
CA ASN A 265 4.84 -14.29 -21.01
C ASN A 265 4.67 -13.33 -19.82
N LEU A 266 3.45 -13.33 -19.23
CA LEU A 266 3.09 -12.40 -18.17
C LEU A 266 4.04 -12.46 -16.96
N ASP A 267 4.60 -13.63 -16.65
CA ASP A 267 5.59 -13.80 -15.57
C ASP A 267 6.86 -13.00 -15.82
N GLU A 268 7.42 -13.11 -17.01
CA GLU A 268 8.62 -12.37 -17.42
C GLU A 268 8.33 -10.86 -17.54
N PHE A 269 7.15 -10.53 -18.04
CA PHE A 269 6.70 -9.15 -18.16
C PHE A 269 6.62 -8.45 -16.79
N VAL A 270 6.04 -9.12 -15.79
CA VAL A 270 5.96 -8.60 -14.43
C VAL A 270 7.34 -8.38 -13.83
N ASP A 271 8.29 -9.28 -14.05
CA ASP A 271 9.68 -9.10 -13.62
C ASP A 271 10.36 -7.93 -14.34
N LYS A 272 10.08 -7.76 -15.65
CA LYS A 272 10.60 -6.65 -16.47
C LYS A 272 10.12 -5.30 -15.93
N ILE A 273 8.83 -5.12 -15.68
CA ILE A 273 8.30 -3.86 -15.18
C ILE A 273 8.75 -3.56 -13.75
N TYR A 274 8.88 -4.57 -12.90
CA TYR A 274 9.35 -4.37 -11.52
C TYR A 274 10.80 -3.89 -11.45
N LYS A 275 11.66 -4.39 -12.34
CA LYS A 275 13.07 -4.02 -12.40
C LYS A 275 13.35 -2.76 -13.23
N GLY A 276 12.50 -2.49 -14.21
CA GLY A 276 12.74 -1.50 -15.28
C GLY A 276 12.19 -0.10 -15.02
N VAL A 277 11.85 0.24 -13.78
CA VAL A 277 11.31 1.58 -13.46
C VAL A 277 12.34 2.67 -13.67
N HIS A 278 12.03 3.61 -14.57
CA HIS A 278 12.83 4.83 -14.82
C HIS A 278 11.88 5.95 -15.30
N LYS A 279 12.40 7.15 -15.53
CA LYS A 279 11.61 8.24 -16.09
C LYS A 279 11.44 8.08 -17.61
N ALA A 280 10.21 8.31 -18.08
CA ALA A 280 9.89 8.29 -19.51
C ALA A 280 10.63 9.44 -20.25
N LYS A 281 11.08 9.15 -21.47
CA LYS A 281 11.63 10.14 -22.40
C LYS A 281 10.60 10.36 -23.50
N TYR A 282 10.10 11.58 -23.60
CA TYR A 282 9.09 11.91 -24.58
C TYR A 282 9.21 13.35 -25.06
N THR A 283 9.03 13.55 -26.35
CA THR A 283 8.91 14.87 -26.97
C THR A 283 7.59 14.91 -27.71
N PRO A 284 6.66 15.80 -27.32
CA PRO A 284 5.34 15.87 -27.94
C PRO A 284 5.45 16.29 -29.41
N LYS A 285 4.58 15.73 -30.25
CA LYS A 285 4.43 16.17 -31.63
C LYS A 285 3.66 17.48 -31.68
N ASN A 286 3.88 18.26 -32.75
CA ASN A 286 3.04 19.41 -33.04
C ASN A 286 1.59 18.95 -33.23
N ASP A 287 0.64 19.60 -32.57
CA ASP A 287 -0.77 19.25 -32.59
C ASP A 287 -1.46 19.60 -33.93
N GLY A 288 -0.84 20.47 -34.75
CA GLY A 288 -1.36 20.84 -36.08
C GLY A 288 -2.63 21.72 -36.05
N TYR A 289 -3.09 22.14 -34.85
CA TYR A 289 -4.29 22.98 -34.75
C TYR A 289 -4.04 24.46 -35.03
N GLU A 290 -2.77 24.91 -35.08
CA GLU A 290 -2.41 26.31 -35.27
C GLU A 290 -3.04 26.95 -36.49
N ASP A 291 -3.15 26.15 -37.58
CA ASP A 291 -3.75 26.61 -38.86
C ASP A 291 -5.26 26.34 -38.94
N LEU A 292 -5.82 25.57 -37.99
CA LEU A 292 -7.25 25.23 -37.93
C LEU A 292 -8.05 26.18 -37.03
N ILE A 293 -7.38 26.82 -36.10
CA ILE A 293 -8.04 27.74 -35.14
C ILE A 293 -8.21 29.10 -35.80
N ILE A 294 -9.47 29.58 -35.83
CA ILE A 294 -9.80 30.94 -36.24
C ILE A 294 -9.24 31.91 -35.18
N LYS A 295 -8.23 32.69 -35.58
CA LYS A 295 -7.52 33.64 -34.68
C LYS A 295 -8.23 35.00 -34.57
N GLU A 296 -9.36 35.18 -35.26
CA GLU A 296 -10.17 36.41 -35.14
C GLU A 296 -10.85 36.46 -33.77
N PRO A 297 -10.90 37.65 -33.13
CA PRO A 297 -11.55 37.76 -31.85
C PRO A 297 -13.04 37.40 -31.99
N SER A 298 -13.50 36.49 -31.13
CA SER A 298 -14.90 36.14 -31.02
C SER A 298 -15.70 37.36 -30.66
N THR A 299 -16.84 37.57 -31.34
CA THR A 299 -17.82 38.60 -30.97
C THR A 299 -18.66 38.17 -29.76
N TYR A 300 -18.47 36.97 -29.27
CA TYR A 300 -19.20 36.41 -28.12
C TYR A 300 -18.37 36.53 -26.85
N SER A 301 -18.95 36.97 -25.79
CA SER A 301 -18.41 36.98 -24.42
C SER A 301 -18.92 35.76 -23.68
N ILE A 302 -18.14 35.27 -22.71
CA ILE A 302 -18.60 34.24 -21.75
C ILE A 302 -19.86 34.75 -20.99
N ASP A 303 -20.02 36.04 -20.88
CA ASP A 303 -21.18 36.67 -20.28
C ASP A 303 -22.48 36.56 -21.14
N ASP A 304 -22.35 36.09 -22.39
CA ASP A 304 -23.49 35.87 -23.29
C ASP A 304 -24.20 34.53 -23.01
N TYR A 305 -23.62 33.69 -22.18
CA TYR A 305 -24.16 32.38 -21.81
C TYR A 305 -24.78 32.39 -20.42
N ILE A 306 -25.72 31.48 -20.20
CA ILE A 306 -26.39 31.31 -18.91
C ILE A 306 -26.62 29.83 -18.68
N GLU A 307 -26.38 29.38 -17.44
CA GLU A 307 -26.67 28.02 -17.03
C GLU A 307 -28.16 27.90 -16.65
N VAL A 308 -28.82 26.91 -17.23
CA VAL A 308 -30.23 26.60 -16.99
C VAL A 308 -30.40 25.12 -16.69
N LYS A 309 -31.52 24.77 -16.06
CA LYS A 309 -31.90 23.36 -15.87
C LYS A 309 -33.34 23.11 -16.33
N ALA A 310 -33.58 21.92 -16.83
CA ALA A 310 -34.89 21.48 -17.23
C ALA A 310 -35.78 21.14 -16.03
N THR A 311 -37.08 21.43 -16.13
CA THR A 311 -38.07 21.00 -15.13
C THR A 311 -38.64 19.62 -15.42
N HIS A 312 -38.35 19.06 -16.59
CA HIS A 312 -38.71 17.71 -17.02
C HIS A 312 -37.75 17.27 -18.14
N ASN A 313 -37.72 15.96 -18.43
CA ASN A 313 -36.93 15.46 -19.55
C ASN A 313 -37.57 15.92 -20.88
N PHE A 314 -36.77 16.42 -21.79
CA PHE A 314 -37.21 16.79 -23.13
C PHE A 314 -36.14 16.53 -24.19
N TYR A 315 -36.59 16.44 -25.47
CA TYR A 315 -35.67 16.40 -26.60
C TYR A 315 -35.42 17.81 -27.12
N ASP A 316 -34.20 18.28 -27.02
CA ASP A 316 -33.80 19.59 -27.54
C ASP A 316 -33.64 19.50 -29.04
N THR A 317 -34.66 19.99 -29.77
CA THR A 317 -34.68 20.00 -31.23
C THR A 317 -33.75 21.03 -31.86
N ILE A 318 -33.17 21.92 -31.06
CA ILE A 318 -32.20 22.94 -31.52
C ILE A 318 -30.79 22.29 -31.52
N ARG A 319 -30.48 21.51 -30.50
CA ARG A 319 -29.17 20.87 -30.31
C ARG A 319 -29.17 19.39 -30.68
N ASP A 320 -30.32 18.85 -31.13
CA ASP A 320 -30.49 17.44 -31.48
C ASP A 320 -30.05 16.46 -30.39
N THR A 321 -30.46 16.70 -29.14
CA THR A 321 -30.05 15.93 -27.97
C THR A 321 -31.13 15.83 -26.88
N TRP A 322 -31.03 14.79 -26.02
CA TRP A 322 -31.89 14.66 -24.85
C TRP A 322 -31.34 15.48 -23.66
N VAL A 323 -32.22 16.31 -23.08
CA VAL A 323 -31.96 17.06 -21.86
C VAL A 323 -32.70 16.40 -20.69
N MET A 324 -31.96 16.03 -19.68
CA MET A 324 -32.50 15.32 -18.51
C MET A 324 -32.98 16.32 -17.46
N ASN A 325 -34.08 16.00 -16.82
CA ASN A 325 -34.61 16.79 -15.70
C ASN A 325 -33.55 17.01 -14.61
N GLU A 326 -33.57 18.23 -14.03
CA GLU A 326 -32.65 18.69 -12.96
C GLU A 326 -31.15 18.72 -13.33
N LYS A 327 -30.74 18.28 -14.51
CA LYS A 327 -29.35 18.44 -14.97
C LYS A 327 -29.13 19.83 -15.54
N PRO A 328 -28.15 20.61 -15.05
CA PRO A 328 -27.82 21.90 -15.63
C PRO A 328 -27.17 21.74 -17.00
N PHE A 329 -27.41 22.70 -17.86
CA PHE A 329 -26.78 22.87 -19.15
C PHE A 329 -26.70 24.36 -19.53
N VAL A 330 -25.86 24.71 -20.48
CA VAL A 330 -25.58 26.09 -20.85
C VAL A 330 -26.26 26.44 -22.17
N ILE A 331 -26.91 27.60 -22.21
CA ILE A 331 -27.53 28.20 -23.42
C ILE A 331 -27.08 29.65 -23.59
N GLU A 332 -27.22 30.19 -24.79
CA GLU A 332 -27.06 31.62 -25.00
C GLU A 332 -28.20 32.42 -24.31
N LYS A 333 -27.87 33.54 -23.71
CA LYS A 333 -28.89 34.41 -23.07
C LYS A 333 -29.99 34.80 -24.02
N THR A 334 -29.68 34.99 -25.27
CA THR A 334 -30.64 35.29 -26.36
C THR A 334 -31.68 34.21 -26.57
N GLU A 335 -31.35 32.97 -26.25
CA GLU A 335 -32.22 31.79 -26.38
C GLU A 335 -33.09 31.54 -25.13
N LEU A 336 -32.82 32.22 -24.02
CA LEU A 336 -33.41 31.90 -22.72
C LEU A 336 -34.95 31.92 -22.74
N GLU A 337 -35.56 32.93 -23.33
CA GLU A 337 -37.03 33.05 -23.41
C GLU A 337 -37.64 31.96 -24.31
N LEU A 338 -36.95 31.60 -25.38
CA LEU A 338 -37.36 30.47 -26.22
C LEU A 338 -37.33 29.14 -25.46
N TYR A 339 -36.24 28.89 -24.71
CA TYR A 339 -36.12 27.67 -23.92
C TYR A 339 -37.09 27.62 -22.74
N LYS A 340 -37.37 28.75 -22.09
CA LYS A 340 -38.42 28.86 -21.05
C LYS A 340 -39.78 28.53 -21.61
N SER A 341 -40.14 29.11 -22.75
CA SER A 341 -41.47 28.93 -23.33
C SER A 341 -41.69 27.57 -24.00
N LYS A 342 -40.64 27.02 -24.65
CA LYS A 342 -40.74 25.78 -25.45
C LYS A 342 -40.45 24.55 -24.60
N PHE A 343 -39.52 24.61 -23.68
CA PHE A 343 -38.97 23.45 -22.98
C PHE A 343 -39.10 23.54 -21.45
N GLY A 344 -39.61 24.62 -20.91
CA GLY A 344 -39.83 24.75 -19.47
C GLY A 344 -38.54 24.72 -18.65
N VAL A 345 -37.50 25.42 -19.09
CA VAL A 345 -36.25 25.52 -18.32
C VAL A 345 -36.30 26.64 -17.31
N VAL A 346 -35.47 26.57 -16.27
CA VAL A 346 -35.29 27.61 -15.25
C VAL A 346 -33.79 27.91 -15.13
N GLU A 347 -33.48 29.17 -14.81
CA GLU A 347 -32.11 29.61 -14.57
C GLU A 347 -31.53 28.91 -13.34
N CYS A 348 -30.29 28.47 -13.40
CA CYS A 348 -29.55 28.03 -12.23
C CYS A 348 -29.16 29.26 -11.39
N LYS A 349 -29.40 29.18 -10.08
CA LYS A 349 -29.05 30.26 -9.13
C LYS A 349 -27.69 29.96 -8.52
#